data_e5b01def1ac28a87c97e7de36df61619
#
_entry.id   e5b01def1ac28a87c97e7de36df61619
#
_cell.length_a   1.000
_cell.length_b   1.000
_cell.length_c   1.000
_cell.angle_alpha   90.00
_cell.angle_beta   90.00
_cell.angle_gamma   90.00
#
_symmetry.space_group_name_H-M   'P 1'
#
loop_
_entity.id
_entity.type
_entity.pdbx_description
1 polymer ?
#
loop_
_entity_poly.entity_id
_entity_poly.type
_entity_poly.pdbx_seq_one_letter_code
_entity_poly.pdbx_strand_id
1 'polypeptide(L)'
;IKGLSPQNTGIILISQPIVQAMISPVAGRISDRIEPRVVASIGMSITAAGLFFFVFIDAATGVLSIVLDLCMLGFGFALFSSPNSNAIMSSVDGRFFGVASSMLATMRLLGQMLSMGIAMLIFAAYLGRIGISPALYPQLLKSIRAAFMVFGFLCILGIFASLTRGNVRHNGTP
;
A
#
# COMPACT_ATOMS: atom_id res chain seq x y z
N ILE A 1 -7.57 8.17 -20.43
CA ILE A 1 -9.05 8.30 -20.31
C ILE A 1 -9.41 9.75 -19.99
N LYS A 2 -8.73 10.42 -19.03
CA LYS A 2 -9.00 11.82 -18.65
C LYS A 2 -8.27 12.89 -19.47
N GLY A 3 -7.44 12.53 -20.43
CA GLY A 3 -6.68 13.50 -21.25
C GLY A 3 -5.75 14.43 -20.47
N LEU A 4 -5.38 14.06 -19.25
CA LEU A 4 -4.44 14.84 -18.43
C LEU A 4 -3.04 14.80 -19.03
N SER A 5 -2.33 15.94 -18.99
CA SER A 5 -0.92 15.97 -19.36
C SER A 5 -0.08 15.08 -18.42
N PRO A 6 1.06 14.53 -18.90
CA PRO A 6 1.95 13.74 -18.04
C PRO A 6 2.41 14.49 -16.79
N GLN A 7 2.61 15.81 -16.88
CA GLN A 7 2.98 16.66 -15.75
C GLN A 7 1.88 16.72 -14.68
N ASN A 8 0.62 16.96 -15.09
CA ASN A 8 -0.52 17.00 -14.16
C ASN A 8 -0.74 15.63 -13.51
N THR A 9 -0.55 14.55 -14.26
CA THR A 9 -0.64 13.18 -13.70
C THR A 9 0.46 12.95 -12.66
N GLY A 10 1.70 13.39 -12.92
CA GLY A 10 2.79 13.32 -11.96
C GLY A 10 2.49 14.08 -10.65
N ILE A 11 1.94 15.30 -10.75
CA ILE A 11 1.55 16.13 -9.59
C ILE A 11 0.46 15.42 -8.77
N ILE A 12 -0.49 14.77 -9.41
CA ILE A 12 -1.53 14.01 -8.70
C ILE A 12 -0.92 12.81 -7.96
N LEU A 13 -0.06 12.05 -8.62
CA LEU A 13 0.54 10.84 -8.05
C LEU A 13 1.50 11.12 -6.88
N ILE A 14 2.15 12.29 -6.86
CA ILE A 14 3.08 12.66 -5.79
C ILE A 14 2.37 12.95 -4.45
N SER A 15 1.06 13.14 -4.44
CA SER A 15 0.27 13.35 -3.22
C SER A 15 0.39 12.20 -2.23
N GLN A 16 0.39 10.96 -2.70
CA GLN A 16 0.54 9.77 -1.85
C GLN A 16 1.90 9.73 -1.11
N PRO A 17 3.07 9.80 -1.79
CA PRO A 17 4.37 9.76 -1.10
C PRO A 17 4.61 10.99 -0.23
N ILE A 18 4.06 12.15 -0.53
CA ILE A 18 4.15 13.33 0.34
C ILE A 18 3.46 13.05 1.67
N VAL A 19 2.20 12.62 1.64
CA VAL A 19 1.45 12.30 2.87
C VAL A 19 2.16 11.19 3.65
N GLN A 20 2.63 10.16 2.96
CA GLN A 20 3.39 9.09 3.60
C GLN A 20 4.65 9.61 4.30
N ALA A 21 5.43 10.46 3.66
CA ALA A 21 6.64 11.04 4.24
C ALA A 21 6.35 11.90 5.46
N MET A 22 5.30 12.71 5.42
CA MET A 22 4.89 13.58 6.52
C MET A 22 4.37 12.80 7.74
N ILE A 23 3.64 11.72 7.51
CA ILE A 23 3.00 10.94 8.57
C ILE A 23 3.93 9.85 9.15
N SER A 24 4.91 9.36 8.39
CA SER A 24 5.83 8.29 8.84
C SER A 24 6.53 8.57 10.18
N PRO A 25 7.05 9.77 10.46
CA PRO A 25 7.66 10.07 11.76
C PRO A 25 6.65 10.03 12.91
N VAL A 26 5.41 10.47 12.65
CA VAL A 26 4.32 10.43 13.63
C VAL A 26 3.90 8.98 13.89
N ALA A 27 3.74 8.19 12.84
CA ALA A 27 3.43 6.76 12.92
C ALA A 27 4.49 5.99 13.73
N GLY A 28 5.77 6.32 13.51
CA GLY A 28 6.89 5.78 14.30
C GLY A 28 6.73 6.07 15.79
N ARG A 29 6.52 7.33 16.17
CA ARG A 29 6.33 7.73 17.56
C ARG A 29 5.08 7.11 18.23
N ILE A 30 4.01 6.92 17.46
CA ILE A 30 2.81 6.24 17.95
C ILE A 30 3.13 4.78 18.25
N SER A 31 3.91 4.12 17.39
CA SER A 31 4.31 2.71 17.60
C SER A 31 5.29 2.52 18.78
N ASP A 32 5.95 3.60 19.24
CA ASP A 32 6.76 3.57 20.46
C ASP A 32 5.90 3.48 21.73
N ARG A 33 4.65 3.92 21.66
CA ARG A 33 3.69 3.93 22.78
C ARG A 33 2.63 2.85 22.70
N ILE A 34 2.18 2.53 21.50
CA ILE A 34 1.13 1.54 21.20
C ILE A 34 1.78 0.33 20.55
N GLU A 35 1.21 -0.85 20.76
CA GLU A 35 1.68 -2.09 20.13
C GLU A 35 1.79 -1.93 18.60
N PRO A 36 2.96 -2.15 18.00
CA PRO A 36 3.18 -1.94 16.56
C PRO A 36 2.19 -2.68 15.66
N ARG A 37 1.76 -3.89 16.07
CA ARG A 37 0.77 -4.69 15.33
C ARG A 37 -0.59 -3.97 15.21
N VAL A 38 -1.01 -3.26 16.25
CA VAL A 38 -2.30 -2.54 16.23
C VAL A 38 -2.23 -1.37 15.26
N VAL A 39 -1.17 -0.56 15.36
CA VAL A 39 -0.97 0.59 14.46
C VAL A 39 -0.84 0.13 13.01
N ALA A 40 -0.07 -0.93 12.75
CA ALA A 40 0.09 -1.50 11.42
C ALA A 40 -1.25 -2.04 10.87
N SER A 41 -2.05 -2.73 11.69
CA SER A 41 -3.35 -3.25 11.27
C SER A 41 -4.35 -2.14 10.94
N ILE A 42 -4.34 -1.05 11.70
CA ILE A 42 -5.14 0.16 11.39
C ILE A 42 -4.67 0.74 10.04
N GLY A 43 -3.36 0.88 9.83
CA GLY A 43 -2.79 1.35 8.57
C GLY A 43 -3.23 0.49 7.38
N MET A 44 -3.17 -0.84 7.52
CA MET A 44 -3.64 -1.77 6.50
C MET A 44 -5.15 -1.67 6.27
N SER A 45 -5.95 -1.45 7.30
CA SER A 45 -7.40 -1.26 7.17
C SER A 45 -7.74 -0.01 6.37
N ILE A 46 -7.05 1.10 6.63
CA ILE A 46 -7.19 2.35 5.88
C ILE A 46 -6.74 2.14 4.42
N THR A 47 -5.63 1.44 4.20
CA THR A 47 -5.15 1.10 2.85
C THR A 47 -6.17 0.22 2.10
N ALA A 48 -6.73 -0.79 2.75
CA ALA A 48 -7.78 -1.63 2.15
C ALA A 48 -9.01 -0.80 1.77
N ALA A 49 -9.45 0.11 2.64
CA ALA A 49 -10.56 1.02 2.34
C ALA A 49 -10.26 1.89 1.12
N GLY A 50 -9.07 2.50 1.01
CA GLY A 50 -8.67 3.26 -0.18
C GLY A 50 -8.64 2.42 -1.44
N LEU A 51 -8.11 1.20 -1.39
CA LEU A 51 -8.14 0.29 -2.53
C LEU A 51 -9.58 -0.04 -2.97
N PHE A 52 -10.51 -0.20 -2.03
CA PHE A 52 -11.92 -0.40 -2.35
C PHE A 52 -12.59 0.85 -2.92
N PHE A 53 -12.22 2.07 -2.49
CA PHE A 53 -12.68 3.30 -3.14
C PHE A 53 -12.27 3.35 -4.60
N PHE A 54 -11.05 2.94 -4.93
CA PHE A 54 -10.60 2.85 -6.32
C PHE A 54 -11.36 1.82 -7.16
N VAL A 55 -12.05 0.83 -6.56
CA VAL A 55 -12.94 -0.08 -7.31
C VAL A 55 -14.11 0.67 -7.94
N PHE A 56 -14.58 1.75 -7.30
CA PHE A 56 -15.71 2.56 -7.79
C PHE A 56 -15.29 3.68 -8.76
N ILE A 57 -13.99 3.80 -9.06
CA ILE A 57 -13.50 4.82 -9.99
C ILE A 57 -14.08 4.62 -11.39
N ASP A 58 -14.50 5.70 -12.01
CA ASP A 58 -14.99 5.72 -13.40
C ASP A 58 -14.42 6.93 -14.18
N ALA A 59 -14.83 7.06 -15.45
CA ALA A 59 -14.39 8.17 -16.29
C ALA A 59 -14.88 9.54 -15.78
N ALA A 60 -16.01 9.58 -15.05
CA ALA A 60 -16.59 10.81 -14.49
C ALA A 60 -15.96 11.21 -13.13
N THR A 61 -15.26 10.30 -12.44
CA THR A 61 -14.66 10.57 -11.12
C THR A 61 -13.78 11.82 -11.17
N GLY A 62 -14.00 12.77 -10.28
CA GLY A 62 -13.24 14.01 -10.19
C GLY A 62 -11.77 13.78 -9.81
N VAL A 63 -10.88 14.66 -10.28
CA VAL A 63 -9.45 14.60 -9.92
C VAL A 63 -9.27 14.74 -8.40
N LEU A 64 -10.07 15.60 -7.76
CA LEU A 64 -10.02 15.81 -6.31
C LEU A 64 -10.28 14.50 -5.53
N SER A 65 -11.25 13.70 -5.97
CA SER A 65 -11.55 12.40 -5.33
C SER A 65 -10.36 11.44 -5.45
N ILE A 66 -9.68 11.44 -6.59
CA ILE A 66 -8.46 10.64 -6.79
C ILE A 66 -7.33 11.09 -5.86
N VAL A 67 -7.14 12.41 -5.72
CA VAL A 67 -6.10 12.97 -4.83
C VAL A 67 -6.41 12.63 -3.38
N LEU A 68 -7.66 12.77 -2.93
CA LEU A 68 -8.08 12.43 -1.57
C LEU A 68 -7.85 10.95 -1.26
N ASP A 69 -8.16 10.08 -2.19
CA ASP A 69 -7.95 8.64 -2.04
C ASP A 69 -6.45 8.29 -2.02
N LEU A 70 -5.64 8.91 -2.87
CA LEU A 70 -4.18 8.79 -2.81
C LEU A 70 -3.60 9.28 -1.48
N CYS A 71 -4.12 10.38 -0.93
CA CYS A 71 -3.73 10.85 0.40
C CYS A 71 -4.10 9.83 1.48
N MET A 72 -5.29 9.24 1.39
CA MET A 72 -5.74 8.18 2.31
C MET A 72 -4.84 6.94 2.23
N LEU A 73 -4.45 6.52 1.02
CA LEU A 73 -3.47 5.45 0.83
C LEU A 73 -2.11 5.81 1.42
N GLY A 74 -1.61 7.03 1.20
CA GLY A 74 -0.35 7.52 1.77
C GLY A 74 -0.35 7.48 3.30
N PHE A 75 -1.47 7.88 3.91
CA PHE A 75 -1.68 7.82 5.36
C PHE A 75 -1.68 6.36 5.88
N GLY A 76 -2.44 5.47 5.23
CA GLY A 76 -2.48 4.04 5.56
C GLY A 76 -1.09 3.37 5.44
N PHE A 77 -0.37 3.65 4.37
CA PHE A 77 0.99 3.15 4.17
C PHE A 77 1.98 3.64 5.23
N ALA A 78 1.89 4.89 5.67
CA ALA A 78 2.73 5.42 6.74
C ALA A 78 2.51 4.67 8.06
N LEU A 79 1.23 4.47 8.43
CA LEU A 79 0.84 3.74 9.64
C LEU A 79 1.20 2.26 9.61
N PHE A 80 1.35 1.66 8.43
CA PHE A 80 1.81 0.28 8.28
C PHE A 80 3.33 0.17 8.24
N SER A 81 3.97 0.93 7.35
CA SER A 81 5.39 0.73 7.00
C SER A 81 6.34 1.09 8.15
N SER A 82 6.09 2.21 8.85
CA SER A 82 6.97 2.70 9.90
C SER A 82 6.93 1.80 11.15
N PRO A 83 5.76 1.47 11.74
CA PRO A 83 5.70 0.55 12.88
C PRO A 83 6.20 -0.85 12.57
N ASN A 84 5.93 -1.36 11.37
CA ASN A 84 6.40 -2.68 10.98
C ASN A 84 7.92 -2.74 10.86
N SER A 85 8.55 -1.71 10.31
CA SER A 85 10.02 -1.61 10.24
C SER A 85 10.63 -1.50 11.64
N ASN A 86 10.04 -0.68 12.53
CA ASN A 86 10.50 -0.54 13.91
C ASN A 86 10.40 -1.87 14.67
N ALA A 87 9.28 -2.60 14.51
CA ALA A 87 9.08 -3.90 15.15
C ALA A 87 10.13 -4.93 14.71
N ILE A 88 10.51 -4.94 13.43
CA ILE A 88 11.56 -5.83 12.91
C ILE A 88 12.93 -5.44 13.47
N MET A 89 13.26 -4.14 13.47
CA MET A 89 14.56 -3.68 13.96
C MET A 89 14.70 -3.88 15.47
N SER A 90 13.65 -3.68 16.25
CA SER A 90 13.67 -3.90 17.71
C SER A 90 13.71 -5.37 18.12
N SER A 91 13.45 -6.30 17.20
CA SER A 91 13.47 -7.74 17.47
C SER A 91 14.83 -8.40 17.27
N VAL A 92 15.87 -7.64 16.86
CA VAL A 92 17.21 -8.15 16.59
C VAL A 92 18.27 -7.37 17.37
N ASP A 93 19.37 -8.04 17.74
CA ASP A 93 20.54 -7.35 18.32
C ASP A 93 21.16 -6.37 17.34
N GLY A 94 21.73 -5.26 17.84
CA GLY A 94 22.35 -4.20 17.03
C GLY A 94 23.40 -4.70 16.03
N ARG A 95 24.14 -5.76 16.35
CA ARG A 95 25.11 -6.42 15.46
C ARG A 95 24.48 -7.02 14.20
N PHE A 96 23.18 -7.29 14.20
CA PHE A 96 22.44 -7.87 13.08
C PHE A 96 21.55 -6.87 12.33
N PHE A 97 21.59 -5.58 12.67
CA PHE A 97 20.78 -4.55 12.01
C PHE A 97 20.99 -4.51 10.49
N GLY A 98 22.23 -4.70 10.02
CA GLY A 98 22.51 -4.76 8.58
C GLY A 98 21.82 -5.92 7.89
N VAL A 99 21.80 -7.10 8.51
CA VAL A 99 21.11 -8.28 7.98
C VAL A 99 19.59 -8.09 7.99
N ALA A 100 19.06 -7.59 9.09
CA ALA A 100 17.62 -7.33 9.21
C ALA A 100 17.14 -6.29 8.19
N SER A 101 17.89 -5.21 7.98
CA SER A 101 17.60 -4.18 6.99
C SER A 101 17.60 -4.72 5.56
N SER A 102 18.63 -5.51 5.21
CA SER A 102 18.72 -6.10 3.87
C SER A 102 17.60 -7.12 3.61
N MET A 103 17.23 -7.91 4.63
CA MET A 103 16.12 -8.86 4.53
C MET A 103 14.79 -8.12 4.36
N LEU A 104 14.55 -7.04 5.12
CA LEU A 104 13.36 -6.21 4.98
C LEU A 104 13.27 -5.58 3.58
N ALA A 105 14.38 -5.06 3.05
CA ALA A 105 14.45 -4.50 1.71
C ALA A 105 14.15 -5.57 0.65
N THR A 106 14.73 -6.77 0.77
CA THR A 106 14.49 -7.88 -0.15
C THR A 106 13.01 -8.30 -0.15
N MET A 107 12.41 -8.46 1.04
CA MET A 107 10.97 -8.81 1.14
C MET A 107 10.08 -7.73 0.53
N ARG A 108 10.44 -6.46 0.68
CA ARG A 108 9.72 -5.35 0.06
C ARG A 108 9.80 -5.40 -1.47
N LEU A 109 11.00 -5.64 -2.02
CA LEU A 109 11.20 -5.80 -3.48
C LEU A 109 10.45 -7.00 -4.04
N LEU A 110 10.49 -8.15 -3.36
CA LEU A 110 9.73 -9.35 -3.76
C LEU A 110 8.22 -9.06 -3.77
N GLY A 111 7.71 -8.36 -2.76
CA GLY A 111 6.31 -7.95 -2.72
C GLY A 111 5.93 -7.03 -3.88
N GLN A 112 6.79 -6.07 -4.23
CA GLN A 112 6.59 -5.18 -5.38
C GLN A 112 6.58 -5.97 -6.71
N MET A 113 7.51 -6.89 -6.91
CA MET A 113 7.57 -7.73 -8.11
C MET A 113 6.33 -8.62 -8.24
N LEU A 114 5.90 -9.26 -7.14
CA LEU A 114 4.70 -10.09 -7.13
C LEU A 114 3.44 -9.27 -7.43
N SER A 115 3.29 -8.08 -6.81
CA SER A 115 2.13 -7.23 -7.08
C SER A 115 2.09 -6.74 -8.53
N MET A 116 3.25 -6.38 -9.10
CA MET A 116 3.34 -6.01 -10.50
C MET A 116 2.99 -7.18 -11.43
N GLY A 117 3.46 -8.40 -11.11
CA GLY A 117 3.11 -9.62 -11.84
C GLY A 117 1.61 -9.90 -11.81
N ILE A 118 0.97 -9.80 -10.64
CA ILE A 118 -0.49 -9.97 -10.49
C ILE A 118 -1.24 -8.93 -11.33
N ALA A 119 -0.84 -7.65 -11.26
CA ALA A 119 -1.45 -6.59 -12.05
C ALA A 119 -1.33 -6.85 -13.56
N MET A 120 -0.15 -7.28 -14.03
CA MET A 120 0.07 -7.62 -15.43
C MET A 120 -0.79 -8.81 -15.88
N LEU A 121 -0.93 -9.84 -15.06
CA LEU A 121 -1.81 -10.99 -15.35
C LEU A 121 -3.28 -10.56 -15.47
N ILE A 122 -3.75 -9.70 -14.56
CA ILE A 122 -5.11 -9.16 -14.63
C ILE A 122 -5.29 -8.34 -15.92
N PHE A 123 -4.37 -7.44 -16.25
CA PHE A 123 -4.44 -6.66 -17.49
C PHE A 123 -4.40 -7.56 -18.73
N ALA A 124 -3.54 -8.57 -18.76
CA ALA A 124 -3.48 -9.52 -19.86
C ALA A 124 -4.79 -10.32 -20.05
N ALA A 125 -5.46 -10.68 -18.95
CA ALA A 125 -6.72 -11.39 -18.98
C ALA A 125 -7.88 -10.55 -19.55
N TYR A 126 -7.89 -9.23 -19.30
CA TYR A 126 -8.97 -8.33 -19.74
C TYR A 126 -8.69 -7.66 -21.07
N LEU A 127 -7.45 -7.28 -21.37
CA LEU A 127 -7.08 -6.56 -22.60
C LEU A 127 -6.46 -7.47 -23.68
N GLY A 128 -5.97 -8.67 -23.28
CA GLY A 128 -5.20 -9.50 -24.20
C GLY A 128 -3.84 -8.89 -24.55
N ARG A 129 -3.30 -9.26 -25.71
CA ARG A 129 -2.02 -8.74 -26.24
C ARG A 129 -2.19 -7.55 -27.18
N ILE A 130 -3.27 -6.78 -27.06
CA ILE A 130 -3.63 -5.69 -27.98
C ILE A 130 -3.17 -4.37 -27.35
N GLY A 131 -2.62 -3.46 -28.16
CA GLY A 131 -2.25 -2.12 -27.72
C GLY A 131 -3.45 -1.31 -27.22
N ILE A 132 -3.24 -0.46 -26.22
CA ILE A 132 -4.31 0.37 -25.64
C ILE A 132 -4.82 1.35 -26.68
N SER A 133 -6.09 1.18 -27.09
CA SER A 133 -6.79 2.10 -27.99
C SER A 133 -8.01 2.70 -27.24
N PRO A 134 -8.55 3.85 -27.70
CA PRO A 134 -9.75 4.44 -27.08
C PRO A 134 -10.93 3.49 -26.99
N ALA A 135 -11.08 2.56 -27.93
CA ALA A 135 -12.12 1.54 -27.92
C ALA A 135 -12.02 0.56 -26.75
N LEU A 136 -10.82 0.40 -26.15
CA LEU A 136 -10.55 -0.51 -25.04
C LEU A 136 -10.63 0.14 -23.65
N TYR A 137 -10.97 1.43 -23.57
CA TYR A 137 -11.10 2.13 -22.28
C TYR A 137 -12.08 1.47 -21.28
N PRO A 138 -13.25 0.94 -21.71
CA PRO A 138 -14.14 0.23 -20.78
C PRO A 138 -13.50 -1.05 -20.21
N GLN A 139 -12.75 -1.80 -21.03
CA GLN A 139 -12.05 -3.01 -20.58
C GLN A 139 -10.87 -2.66 -19.67
N LEU A 140 -10.15 -1.57 -19.98
CA LEU A 140 -9.08 -1.05 -19.12
C LEU A 140 -9.63 -0.65 -17.73
N LEU A 141 -10.77 0.03 -17.66
CA LEU A 141 -11.41 0.35 -16.39
C LEU A 141 -11.82 -0.89 -15.61
N LYS A 142 -12.36 -1.90 -16.29
CA LYS A 142 -12.71 -3.18 -15.65
C LYS A 142 -11.47 -3.88 -15.09
N SER A 143 -10.36 -3.91 -15.83
CA SER A 143 -9.11 -4.51 -15.37
C SER A 143 -8.51 -3.76 -14.18
N ILE A 144 -8.56 -2.43 -14.17
CA ILE A 144 -8.12 -1.59 -13.05
C ILE A 144 -8.97 -1.89 -11.80
N ARG A 145 -10.30 -1.92 -11.93
CA ARG A 145 -11.20 -2.26 -10.81
C ARG A 145 -10.95 -3.66 -10.28
N ALA A 146 -10.73 -4.65 -11.16
CA ALA A 146 -10.40 -6.01 -10.77
C ALA A 146 -9.07 -6.07 -10.01
N ALA A 147 -8.05 -5.33 -10.46
CA ALA A 147 -6.77 -5.25 -9.77
C ALA A 147 -6.92 -4.66 -8.35
N PHE A 148 -7.62 -3.53 -8.22
CA PHE A 148 -7.87 -2.93 -6.90
C PHE A 148 -8.68 -3.84 -5.97
N MET A 149 -9.66 -4.57 -6.51
CA MET A 149 -10.42 -5.56 -5.75
C MET A 149 -9.52 -6.68 -5.22
N VAL A 150 -8.68 -7.26 -6.08
CA VAL A 150 -7.74 -8.33 -5.68
C VAL A 150 -6.77 -7.82 -4.61
N PHE A 151 -6.16 -6.63 -4.80
CA PHE A 151 -5.25 -6.07 -3.81
C PHE A 151 -5.96 -5.68 -2.51
N GLY A 152 -7.20 -5.20 -2.57
CA GLY A 152 -8.02 -4.95 -1.39
C GLY A 152 -8.26 -6.22 -0.57
N PHE A 153 -8.60 -7.34 -1.21
CA PHE A 153 -8.73 -8.63 -0.53
C PHE A 153 -7.41 -9.14 0.03
N LEU A 154 -6.30 -9.02 -0.71
CA LEU A 154 -4.97 -9.38 -0.20
C LEU A 154 -4.60 -8.52 1.02
N CYS A 155 -4.97 -7.26 1.04
CA CYS A 155 -4.75 -6.37 2.18
C CYS A 155 -5.55 -6.84 3.40
N ILE A 156 -6.81 -7.26 3.23
CA ILE A 156 -7.63 -7.84 4.31
C ILE A 156 -6.98 -9.12 4.87
N LEU A 157 -6.50 -10.03 4.02
CA LEU A 157 -5.76 -11.20 4.47
C LEU A 157 -4.51 -10.81 5.26
N GLY A 158 -3.80 -9.75 4.81
CA GLY A 158 -2.67 -9.19 5.53
C GLY A 158 -3.03 -8.64 6.91
N ILE A 159 -4.23 -8.03 7.09
CA ILE A 159 -4.72 -7.58 8.39
C ILE A 159 -4.86 -8.77 9.35
N PHE A 160 -5.48 -9.85 8.91
CA PHE A 160 -5.60 -11.06 9.72
C PHE A 160 -4.23 -11.62 10.11
N ALA A 161 -3.30 -11.72 9.15
CA ALA A 161 -1.93 -12.16 9.41
C ALA A 161 -1.19 -11.22 10.38
N SER A 162 -1.43 -9.91 10.30
CA SER A 162 -0.85 -8.93 11.22
C SER A 162 -1.39 -9.08 12.65
N LEU A 163 -2.69 -9.35 12.81
CA LEU A 163 -3.34 -9.52 14.11
C LEU A 163 -2.95 -10.83 14.80
N THR A 164 -2.67 -11.90 14.05
CA THR A 164 -2.19 -13.19 14.60
C THR A 164 -0.72 -13.14 15.04
N ARG A 165 0.01 -12.08 14.68
CA ARG A 165 1.39 -11.86 15.12
C ARG A 165 1.40 -11.63 16.64
N GLY A 166 2.27 -12.36 17.37
CA GLY A 166 2.41 -12.25 18.84
C GLY A 166 2.83 -10.86 19.30
N ASN A 167 2.69 -10.60 20.61
CA ASN A 167 3.11 -9.34 21.25
C ASN A 167 4.64 -9.23 21.25
N VAL A 168 5.17 -8.15 20.71
CA VAL A 168 6.62 -7.87 20.70
C VAL A 168 7.11 -7.35 22.06
N ARG A 169 6.19 -6.76 22.86
CA ARG A 169 6.53 -6.11 24.15
C ARG A 169 6.50 -7.03 25.38
N HIS A 170 6.15 -8.30 25.26
CA HIS A 170 5.90 -9.14 26.46
C HIS A 170 7.13 -9.80 27.08
N ASN A 171 8.34 -9.57 26.61
CA ASN A 171 9.56 -10.18 27.16
C ASN A 171 10.60 -9.18 27.71
N GLY A 172 10.14 -8.04 28.21
CA GLY A 172 10.95 -7.17 29.07
C GLY A 172 10.58 -7.44 30.53
N THR A 173 10.97 -8.58 31.07
CA THR A 173 11.14 -8.71 32.52
C THR A 173 12.40 -7.99 32.97
N PRO A 174 12.37 -7.35 34.15
CA PRO A 174 13.40 -6.44 34.67
C PRO A 174 14.74 -7.08 34.82
#